data_77607b73492ec3015baf3d6f7a84de73
#
_entry.id   77607b73492ec3015baf3d6f7a84de73
#
_cell.length_a   1.000
_cell.length_b   1.000
_cell.length_c   1.000
_cell.angle_alpha   90.00
_cell.angle_beta   90.00
_cell.angle_gamma   90.00
#
_symmetry.space_group_name_H-M   'P 1'
#
loop_
_entity.id
_entity.type
_entity.pdbx_description
1 polymer ?
#
loop_
_entity_poly.entity_id
_entity_poly.type
_entity_poly.pdbx_seq_one_letter_code
_entity_poly.pdbx_strand_id
1 'polypeptide(L)'
;MNTMTTLFRHLMAKRRKSLAAVLPALCCLGYSPASSANLTSPEVLIGTAEGFLEFAVEDYLQRSNIQGRSEIRVNRLDPRLRLTECDKDLTTRLESPAQPLGRVTVRIRCDGSAPWTVFVPAQVRLYREVVVVTRPLRRGAPIAAQDVAVAERDVGTLNQGFLTDPGQIIGQKTTRALLPDQVLAPLHLQQAEVVSKGDQVVISAASASINVRMPGEALANGAPGEQIRVRNLSSGRVIKARVKAPGQVQVDM
;
A
#
# COMPACT_ATOMS: atom_id res chain seq x y z
N MET A 1 -9.76 62.69 -33.18
CA MET A 1 -9.68 63.12 -34.60
C MET A 1 -10.68 62.29 -35.34
N ASN A 2 -11.69 63.03 -35.73
CA ASN A 2 -12.49 63.04 -36.97
C ASN A 2 -13.35 61.76 -37.19
N THR A 3 -14.66 61.97 -37.02
CA THR A 3 -15.67 62.52 -37.91
C THR A 3 -15.93 61.60 -39.11
N MET A 4 -17.11 61.20 -39.44
CA MET A 4 -18.29 61.96 -39.89
C MET A 4 -19.41 60.95 -40.17
N THR A 5 -20.61 61.05 -39.56
CA THR A 5 -21.75 61.82 -40.10
C THR A 5 -22.08 61.43 -41.54
N THR A 6 -23.22 61.01 -41.99
CA THR A 6 -24.56 61.58 -41.98
C THR A 6 -25.47 60.76 -42.91
N LEU A 7 -26.70 60.63 -42.57
CA LEU A 7 -27.92 61.04 -43.31
C LEU A 7 -28.25 60.32 -44.65
N PHE A 8 -29.38 59.67 -44.71
CA PHE A 8 -30.42 60.14 -45.59
C PHE A 8 -31.80 59.61 -45.22
N ARG A 9 -32.67 60.50 -45.16
CA ARG A 9 -34.05 60.56 -44.78
C ARG A 9 -34.91 60.53 -46.04
N HIS A 10 -36.20 60.21 -45.91
CA HIS A 10 -37.38 60.37 -46.75
C HIS A 10 -37.61 59.30 -47.83
N LEU A 11 -38.80 58.77 -48.03
CA LEU A 11 -40.09 59.45 -48.27
C LEU A 11 -41.27 58.47 -48.04
N MET A 12 -42.34 59.06 -47.57
CA MET A 12 -43.70 58.56 -47.42
C MET A 12 -44.34 58.09 -48.75
N ALA A 13 -45.25 57.09 -48.64
CA ALA A 13 -46.55 57.28 -49.26
C ALA A 13 -47.61 56.28 -48.77
N LYS A 14 -48.67 56.82 -48.26
CA LYS A 14 -49.95 56.21 -47.88
C LYS A 14 -50.53 55.34 -48.99
N ARG A 15 -51.13 54.19 -48.61
CA ARG A 15 -52.47 53.82 -49.11
C ARG A 15 -53.18 52.85 -48.13
N ARG A 16 -54.30 53.33 -47.60
CA ARG A 16 -55.35 52.57 -46.93
C ARG A 16 -56.01 51.63 -47.93
N LYS A 17 -56.28 50.37 -47.52
CA LYS A 17 -57.60 49.75 -47.82
C LYS A 17 -57.76 48.59 -46.85
N SER A 18 -58.85 48.64 -46.12
CA SER A 18 -59.44 47.63 -45.23
C SER A 18 -59.76 46.34 -45.98
N LEU A 19 -59.65 45.20 -45.38
CA LEU A 19 -60.75 44.21 -45.17
C LEU A 19 -60.26 42.93 -44.49
N ALA A 20 -61.12 42.49 -43.59
CA ALA A 20 -61.41 41.09 -43.19
C ALA A 20 -60.44 40.44 -42.19
N ALA A 21 -60.94 40.38 -40.97
CA ALA A 21 -60.54 39.49 -39.90
C ALA A 21 -60.78 38.01 -40.30
N VAL A 22 -59.71 37.24 -40.30
CA VAL A 22 -59.74 35.79 -40.13
C VAL A 22 -58.75 35.46 -39.04
N LEU A 23 -59.30 35.12 -37.86
CA LEU A 23 -58.53 34.52 -36.77
C LEU A 23 -58.18 33.08 -37.15
N PRO A 24 -56.90 32.70 -37.27
CA PRO A 24 -56.51 31.34 -37.10
C PRO A 24 -56.29 31.10 -35.59
N ALA A 25 -57.09 30.23 -34.99
CA ALA A 25 -56.80 29.66 -33.68
C ALA A 25 -55.44 28.97 -33.75
N LEU A 26 -54.42 29.66 -33.25
CA LEU A 26 -53.08 29.07 -33.11
C LEU A 26 -53.13 28.12 -31.91
N CYS A 27 -53.30 26.80 -32.18
CA CYS A 27 -53.09 25.73 -31.25
C CYS A 27 -51.62 25.82 -30.82
N CYS A 28 -51.37 26.44 -29.66
CA CYS A 28 -50.12 26.31 -28.94
C CYS A 28 -49.97 24.86 -28.47
N LEU A 29 -49.53 23.98 -29.36
CA LEU A 29 -48.92 22.70 -28.97
C LEU A 29 -47.69 23.05 -28.13
N GLY A 30 -47.84 22.96 -26.79
CA GLY A 30 -46.75 23.10 -25.85
C GLY A 30 -45.66 22.07 -26.16
N TYR A 31 -44.65 22.50 -26.86
CA TYR A 31 -43.38 21.77 -26.95
C TYR A 31 -42.76 21.88 -25.58
N SER A 32 -43.05 20.91 -24.69
CA SER A 32 -42.25 20.69 -23.51
C SER A 32 -40.87 20.24 -24.00
N PRO A 33 -39.78 20.98 -23.78
CA PRO A 33 -38.45 20.45 -24.04
C PRO A 33 -38.32 19.20 -23.16
N ALA A 34 -38.18 18.04 -23.78
CA ALA A 34 -37.76 16.83 -23.07
C ALA A 34 -36.41 17.18 -22.42
N SER A 35 -36.42 17.36 -21.09
CA SER A 35 -35.23 17.56 -20.31
C SER A 35 -34.38 16.29 -20.49
N SER A 36 -33.34 16.37 -21.32
CA SER A 36 -32.38 15.29 -21.46
C SER A 36 -31.73 15.15 -20.08
N ALA A 37 -32.15 14.16 -19.31
CA ALA A 37 -31.51 13.87 -18.04
C ALA A 37 -30.03 13.55 -18.36
N ASN A 38 -29.14 14.45 -17.98
CA ASN A 38 -27.71 14.21 -18.08
C ASN A 38 -27.40 12.99 -17.18
N LEU A 39 -26.59 12.08 -17.70
CA LEU A 39 -26.20 10.87 -17.00
C LEU A 39 -24.72 10.95 -16.63
N THR A 40 -24.40 10.56 -15.43
CA THR A 40 -23.02 10.33 -15.01
C THR A 40 -22.47 9.12 -15.77
N SER A 41 -21.44 9.33 -16.59
CA SER A 41 -20.84 8.25 -17.36
C SER A 41 -19.93 7.36 -16.49
N PRO A 42 -19.76 6.07 -16.85
CA PRO A 42 -18.82 5.18 -16.18
C PRO A 42 -17.39 5.73 -16.14
N GLU A 43 -16.97 6.46 -17.16
CA GLU A 43 -15.63 7.06 -17.27
C GLU A 43 -15.40 8.13 -16.19
N VAL A 44 -16.40 8.93 -15.89
CA VAL A 44 -16.34 9.94 -14.81
C VAL A 44 -16.16 9.23 -13.47
N LEU A 45 -16.87 8.13 -13.23
CA LEU A 45 -16.74 7.36 -11.98
C LEU A 45 -15.38 6.70 -11.86
N ILE A 46 -14.84 6.17 -12.96
CA ILE A 46 -13.50 5.58 -13.01
C ILE A 46 -12.46 6.66 -12.70
N GLY A 47 -12.50 7.81 -13.36
CA GLY A 47 -11.57 8.91 -13.09
C GLY A 47 -11.68 9.47 -11.67
N THR A 48 -12.89 9.56 -11.13
CA THR A 48 -13.11 9.96 -9.73
C THR A 48 -12.50 8.95 -8.74
N ALA A 49 -12.67 7.65 -8.99
CA ALA A 49 -12.06 6.61 -8.16
C ALA A 49 -10.54 6.61 -8.26
N GLU A 50 -9.98 6.83 -9.45
CA GLU A 50 -8.55 6.88 -9.71
C GLU A 50 -7.90 8.05 -8.98
N GLY A 51 -8.41 9.27 -9.15
CA GLY A 51 -7.90 10.46 -8.44
C GLY A 51 -8.01 10.34 -6.92
N PHE A 52 -9.10 9.75 -6.40
CA PHE A 52 -9.21 9.47 -4.98
C PHE A 52 -8.13 8.47 -4.50
N LEU A 53 -7.90 7.39 -5.26
CA LEU A 53 -6.91 6.37 -4.90
C LEU A 53 -5.48 6.91 -4.99
N GLU A 54 -5.16 7.74 -5.98
CA GLU A 54 -3.86 8.41 -6.07
C GLU A 54 -3.56 9.20 -4.80
N PHE A 55 -4.50 10.04 -4.38
CA PHE A 55 -4.36 10.80 -3.14
C PHE A 55 -4.27 9.89 -1.91
N ALA A 56 -5.15 8.89 -1.80
CA ALA A 56 -5.19 8.01 -0.63
C ALA A 56 -3.94 7.14 -0.48
N VAL A 57 -3.36 6.69 -1.60
CA VAL A 57 -2.11 5.92 -1.62
C VAL A 57 -0.93 6.80 -1.24
N GLU A 58 -0.82 7.99 -1.84
CA GLU A 58 0.26 8.93 -1.53
C GLU A 58 0.26 9.32 -0.06
N ASP A 59 -0.89 9.69 0.50
CA ASP A 59 -1.08 10.02 1.90
C ASP A 59 -0.74 8.82 2.83
N TYR A 60 -1.10 7.60 2.44
CA TYR A 60 -0.73 6.39 3.17
C TYR A 60 0.78 6.16 3.17
N LEU A 61 1.44 6.28 2.02
CA LEU A 61 2.88 6.09 1.89
C LEU A 61 3.65 7.13 2.71
N GLN A 62 3.25 8.40 2.66
CA GLN A 62 3.85 9.48 3.42
C GLN A 62 3.71 9.27 4.93
N ARG A 63 2.50 9.01 5.42
CA ARG A 63 2.24 8.78 6.86
C ARG A 63 2.94 7.57 7.41
N SER A 64 3.09 6.53 6.60
CA SER A 64 3.77 5.28 6.98
C SER A 64 5.27 5.32 6.75
N ASN A 65 5.83 6.42 6.22
CA ASN A 65 7.22 6.56 5.80
C ASN A 65 7.69 5.40 4.90
N ILE A 66 6.82 5.01 3.96
CA ILE A 66 7.07 3.91 3.03
C ILE A 66 7.54 4.50 1.71
N GLN A 67 8.72 4.06 1.24
CA GLN A 67 9.19 4.36 -0.10
C GLN A 67 8.82 3.21 -1.05
N GLY A 68 8.35 3.57 -2.25
CA GLY A 68 7.98 2.60 -3.26
C GLY A 68 7.26 3.25 -4.43
N ARG A 69 7.04 2.50 -5.49
CA ARG A 69 6.29 2.92 -6.69
C ARG A 69 4.90 2.29 -6.66
N SER A 70 3.87 3.12 -6.68
CA SER A 70 2.49 2.64 -6.78
C SER A 70 2.01 2.54 -8.22
N GLU A 71 1.16 1.56 -8.48
CA GLU A 71 0.42 1.41 -9.74
C GLU A 71 -1.05 1.18 -9.39
N ILE A 72 -1.91 2.08 -9.88
CA ILE A 72 -3.35 2.03 -9.65
C ILE A 72 -4.02 1.60 -10.95
N ARG A 73 -4.92 0.64 -10.85
CA ARG A 73 -5.72 0.17 -11.97
C ARG A 73 -7.16 0.02 -11.55
N VAL A 74 -8.00 0.94 -11.99
CA VAL A 74 -9.45 0.88 -11.76
C VAL A 74 -10.09 -0.08 -12.76
N ASN A 75 -10.97 -0.94 -12.28
CA ASN A 75 -11.67 -1.89 -13.12
C ASN A 75 -12.74 -1.18 -13.96
N ARG A 76 -12.98 -1.70 -15.16
CA ARG A 76 -14.06 -1.20 -16.01
C ARG A 76 -15.42 -1.44 -15.32
N LEU A 77 -16.27 -0.44 -15.38
CA LEU A 77 -17.66 -0.53 -14.94
C LEU A 77 -18.55 -1.02 -16.10
N ASP A 78 -19.73 -1.50 -15.76
CA ASP A 78 -20.71 -1.90 -16.77
C ASP A 78 -21.10 -0.70 -17.65
N PRO A 79 -20.90 -0.75 -18.97
CA PRO A 79 -21.27 0.34 -19.89
C PRO A 79 -22.77 0.66 -19.88
N ARG A 80 -23.60 -0.23 -19.35
CA ARG A 80 -25.05 -0.04 -19.21
C ARG A 80 -25.43 0.72 -17.95
N LEU A 81 -24.48 1.01 -17.07
CA LEU A 81 -24.72 1.78 -15.85
C LEU A 81 -25.30 3.16 -16.22
N ARG A 82 -26.46 3.47 -15.66
CA ARG A 82 -27.17 4.74 -15.86
C ARG A 82 -27.44 5.36 -14.50
N LEU A 83 -26.68 6.38 -14.17
CA LEU A 83 -26.85 7.16 -12.94
C LEU A 83 -27.19 8.59 -13.35
N THR A 84 -28.14 9.19 -12.65
CA THR A 84 -28.47 10.60 -12.85
C THR A 84 -27.25 11.47 -12.54
N GLU A 85 -26.99 12.52 -13.33
CA GLU A 85 -25.93 13.49 -13.03
C GLU A 85 -26.12 14.05 -11.63
N CYS A 86 -25.04 14.09 -10.87
CA CYS A 86 -25.06 14.63 -9.51
C CYS A 86 -25.00 16.15 -9.55
N ASP A 87 -25.95 16.80 -8.90
CA ASP A 87 -26.02 18.25 -8.74
C ASP A 87 -25.19 18.77 -7.55
N LYS A 88 -24.42 17.89 -6.92
CA LYS A 88 -23.44 18.18 -5.87
C LYS A 88 -22.14 17.45 -6.13
N ASP A 89 -21.11 17.86 -5.41
CA ASP A 89 -19.82 17.16 -5.44
C ASP A 89 -19.97 15.71 -5.00
N LEU A 90 -19.31 14.80 -5.71
CA LEU A 90 -19.29 13.39 -5.39
C LEU A 90 -18.44 13.15 -4.14
N THR A 91 -18.96 12.37 -3.20
CA THR A 91 -18.22 11.93 -2.03
C THR A 91 -17.58 10.58 -2.29
N THR A 92 -16.29 10.47 -2.00
CA THR A 92 -15.50 9.26 -2.19
C THR A 92 -14.97 8.74 -0.88
N ARG A 93 -14.98 7.42 -0.72
CA ARG A 93 -14.42 6.75 0.46
C ARG A 93 -13.87 5.38 0.10
N LEU A 94 -12.77 5.01 0.72
CA LEU A 94 -12.28 3.63 0.69
C LEU A 94 -13.25 2.75 1.51
N GLU A 95 -13.85 1.75 0.88
CA GLU A 95 -14.80 0.87 1.55
C GLU A 95 -14.09 -0.37 2.13
N SER A 96 -13.17 -0.94 1.38
CA SER A 96 -12.42 -2.14 1.76
C SER A 96 -11.17 -2.28 0.88
N PRO A 97 -10.06 -2.72 1.44
CA PRO A 97 -9.70 -2.83 2.86
C PRO A 97 -9.41 -1.45 3.48
N ALA A 98 -9.07 -1.40 4.77
CA ALA A 98 -8.72 -0.14 5.45
C ALA A 98 -7.44 0.52 4.90
N GLN A 99 -6.50 -0.29 4.38
CA GLN A 99 -5.30 0.18 3.69
C GLN A 99 -5.54 0.24 2.18
N PRO A 100 -5.09 1.29 1.48
CA PRO A 100 -5.33 1.45 0.04
C PRO A 100 -4.36 0.62 -0.81
N LEU A 101 -4.15 -0.65 -0.46
CA LEU A 101 -3.24 -1.58 -1.15
C LEU A 101 -3.93 -2.89 -1.49
N GLY A 102 -3.49 -3.54 -2.56
CA GLY A 102 -4.07 -4.78 -3.04
C GLY A 102 -5.39 -4.57 -3.79
N ARG A 103 -6.35 -5.44 -3.59
CA ARG A 103 -7.71 -5.28 -4.13
C ARG A 103 -8.49 -4.33 -3.24
N VAL A 104 -8.93 -3.24 -3.80
CA VAL A 104 -9.64 -2.17 -3.08
C VAL A 104 -11.01 -1.91 -3.72
N THR A 105 -11.92 -1.37 -2.93
CA THR A 105 -13.22 -0.90 -3.42
C THR A 105 -13.41 0.54 -2.96
N VAL A 106 -13.64 1.43 -3.91
CA VAL A 106 -13.98 2.83 -3.66
C VAL A 106 -15.50 2.97 -3.71
N ARG A 107 -16.08 3.52 -2.66
CA ARG A 107 -17.48 3.94 -2.65
C ARG A 107 -17.56 5.38 -3.13
N ILE A 108 -18.36 5.60 -4.18
CA ILE A 108 -18.70 6.91 -4.70
C ILE A 108 -20.18 7.15 -4.45
N ARG A 109 -20.52 8.30 -3.89
CA ARG A 109 -21.88 8.65 -3.53
C ARG A 109 -22.23 10.05 -4.01
N CYS A 110 -23.39 10.18 -4.55
CA CYS A 110 -24.08 11.43 -4.80
C CYS A 110 -25.11 11.67 -3.68
N ASP A 111 -25.02 12.80 -3.02
CA ASP A 111 -25.97 13.27 -1.99
C ASP A 111 -26.84 14.44 -2.52
N GLY A 112 -27.05 14.48 -3.84
CA GLY A 112 -27.86 15.48 -4.52
C GLY A 112 -29.35 15.18 -4.48
N SER A 113 -30.09 15.84 -5.40
CA SER A 113 -31.55 15.71 -5.52
C SER A 113 -32.00 14.29 -5.90
N ALA A 114 -31.17 13.55 -6.63
CA ALA A 114 -31.37 12.13 -6.98
C ALA A 114 -30.20 11.30 -6.42
N PRO A 115 -30.24 10.90 -5.15
CA PRO A 115 -29.10 10.27 -4.50
C PRO A 115 -28.86 8.84 -5.00
N TRP A 116 -27.57 8.50 -5.18
CA TRP A 116 -27.15 7.17 -5.56
C TRP A 116 -25.78 6.82 -4.95
N THR A 117 -25.45 5.54 -4.91
CA THR A 117 -24.16 5.02 -4.46
C THR A 117 -23.67 3.95 -5.42
N VAL A 118 -22.40 3.99 -5.76
CA VAL A 118 -21.74 2.98 -6.59
C VAL A 118 -20.43 2.53 -5.93
N PHE A 119 -20.10 1.27 -6.12
CA PHE A 119 -18.85 0.67 -5.65
C PHE A 119 -17.96 0.38 -6.84
N VAL A 120 -16.78 0.99 -6.84
CA VAL A 120 -15.81 0.90 -7.93
C VAL A 120 -14.63 0.04 -7.47
N PRO A 121 -14.50 -1.20 -7.99
CA PRO A 121 -13.37 -2.05 -7.65
C PRO A 121 -12.11 -1.61 -8.39
N ALA A 122 -10.98 -1.66 -7.69
CA ALA A 122 -9.67 -1.34 -8.25
C ALA A 122 -8.59 -2.26 -7.68
N GLN A 123 -7.44 -2.27 -8.35
CA GLN A 123 -6.23 -2.93 -7.91
C GLN A 123 -5.14 -1.88 -7.70
N VAL A 124 -4.59 -1.82 -6.50
CA VAL A 124 -3.44 -1.00 -6.14
C VAL A 124 -2.25 -1.90 -5.89
N ARG A 125 -1.20 -1.75 -6.68
CA ARG A 125 0.07 -2.43 -6.49
C ARG A 125 1.08 -1.48 -5.89
N LEU A 126 1.89 -1.98 -4.98
CA LEU A 126 3.00 -1.23 -4.41
C LEU A 126 4.29 -2.01 -4.65
N TYR A 127 5.13 -1.48 -5.51
CA TYR A 127 6.42 -2.06 -5.83
C TYR A 127 7.49 -1.51 -4.90
N ARG A 128 8.23 -2.42 -4.28
CA ARG A 128 9.36 -2.10 -3.42
C ARG A 128 10.53 -3.03 -3.68
N GLU A 129 11.71 -2.55 -3.40
CA GLU A 129 12.90 -3.40 -3.33
C GLU A 129 12.81 -4.29 -2.10
N VAL A 130 12.85 -5.60 -2.34
CA VAL A 130 12.78 -6.64 -1.31
C VAL A 130 13.86 -7.67 -1.55
N VAL A 131 14.26 -8.35 -0.49
CA VAL A 131 15.25 -9.43 -0.60
C VAL A 131 14.58 -10.70 -1.09
N VAL A 132 15.15 -11.27 -2.15
CA VAL A 132 14.74 -12.55 -2.75
C VAL A 132 15.87 -13.57 -2.69
N VAL A 133 15.51 -14.85 -2.69
CA VAL A 133 16.45 -15.97 -2.74
C VAL A 133 16.94 -16.17 -4.18
N THR A 134 18.25 -16.34 -4.39
CA THR A 134 18.83 -16.55 -5.73
C THR A 134 18.96 -18.02 -6.11
N ARG A 135 19.09 -18.91 -5.13
CA ARG A 135 19.24 -20.37 -5.32
C ARG A 135 18.47 -21.15 -4.25
N PRO A 136 18.17 -22.44 -4.47
CA PRO A 136 17.46 -23.24 -3.49
C PRO A 136 18.24 -23.34 -2.17
N LEU A 137 17.56 -23.07 -1.05
CA LEU A 137 18.11 -23.22 0.28
C LEU A 137 17.35 -24.30 1.06
N ARG A 138 18.08 -25.20 1.75
CA ARG A 138 17.49 -26.22 2.61
C ARG A 138 17.15 -25.63 3.97
N ARG A 139 16.22 -26.23 4.70
CA ARG A 139 15.95 -25.88 6.08
C ARG A 139 17.23 -25.95 6.93
N GLY A 140 17.45 -24.95 7.77
CA GLY A 140 18.62 -24.84 8.63
C GLY A 140 19.91 -24.40 7.91
N ALA A 141 19.86 -24.15 6.62
CA ALA A 141 21.03 -23.66 5.88
C ALA A 141 21.37 -22.22 6.32
N PRO A 142 22.67 -21.92 6.55
CA PRO A 142 23.10 -20.53 6.75
C PRO A 142 22.96 -19.77 5.43
N ILE A 143 22.56 -18.52 5.51
CA ILE A 143 22.37 -17.64 4.35
C ILE A 143 23.66 -16.84 4.13
N ALA A 144 24.27 -17.00 2.97
CA ALA A 144 25.43 -16.21 2.53
C ALA A 144 24.98 -15.07 1.59
N ALA A 145 25.87 -14.11 1.36
CA ALA A 145 25.59 -12.97 0.49
C ALA A 145 25.19 -13.37 -0.95
N GLN A 146 25.74 -14.45 -1.47
CA GLN A 146 25.43 -15.00 -2.80
C GLN A 146 24.07 -15.67 -2.90
N ASP A 147 23.42 -15.95 -1.78
CA ASP A 147 22.13 -16.65 -1.71
C ASP A 147 20.94 -15.71 -1.81
N VAL A 148 21.19 -14.43 -1.75
CA VAL A 148 20.17 -13.38 -1.72
C VAL A 148 20.51 -12.28 -2.71
N ALA A 149 19.48 -11.64 -3.24
CA ALA A 149 19.58 -10.45 -4.07
C ALA A 149 18.41 -9.50 -3.72
N VAL A 150 18.57 -8.23 -4.11
CA VAL A 150 17.48 -7.25 -4.03
C VAL A 150 16.76 -7.24 -5.37
N ALA A 151 15.44 -7.30 -5.34
CA ALA A 151 14.58 -7.24 -6.52
C ALA A 151 13.30 -6.48 -6.24
N GLU A 152 12.80 -5.74 -7.22
CA GLU A 152 11.51 -5.05 -7.12
C GLU A 152 10.37 -6.08 -7.18
N ARG A 153 9.48 -6.05 -6.18
CA ARG A 153 8.29 -6.92 -6.11
C ARG A 153 7.08 -6.13 -5.65
N ASP A 154 5.89 -6.56 -6.10
CA ASP A 154 4.61 -6.06 -5.57
C ASP A 154 4.41 -6.57 -4.14
N VAL A 155 4.54 -5.67 -3.18
CA VAL A 155 4.40 -5.96 -1.75
C VAL A 155 2.96 -5.84 -1.25
N GLY A 156 2.05 -5.26 -2.05
CA GLY A 156 0.64 -5.08 -1.69
C GLY A 156 -0.12 -6.39 -1.47
N THR A 157 0.44 -7.51 -1.93
CA THR A 157 -0.15 -8.85 -1.78
C THR A 157 0.60 -9.75 -0.79
N LEU A 158 1.70 -9.27 -0.19
CA LEU A 158 2.53 -10.04 0.72
C LEU A 158 1.99 -10.00 2.15
N ASN A 159 1.33 -11.08 2.58
CA ASN A 159 0.71 -11.17 3.91
C ASN A 159 1.69 -11.56 5.03
N GLN A 160 2.90 -12.03 4.69
CA GLN A 160 3.90 -12.55 5.66
C GLN A 160 4.99 -11.52 6.00
N GLY A 161 4.85 -10.29 5.46
CA GLY A 161 5.91 -9.30 5.51
C GLY A 161 7.05 -9.62 4.54
N PHE A 162 8.05 -8.78 4.53
CA PHE A 162 9.24 -8.90 3.67
C PHE A 162 10.43 -8.17 4.31
N LEU A 163 11.63 -8.50 3.85
CA LEU A 163 12.87 -7.87 4.27
C LEU A 163 13.44 -7.07 3.10
N THR A 164 14.04 -5.91 3.42
CA THR A 164 14.59 -4.98 2.42
C THR A 164 16.11 -4.87 2.49
N ASP A 165 16.72 -5.26 3.62
CA ASP A 165 18.15 -5.13 3.84
C ASP A 165 18.81 -6.51 3.89
N PRO A 166 19.64 -6.88 2.89
CA PRO A 166 20.39 -8.13 2.90
C PRO A 166 21.35 -8.26 4.10
N GLY A 167 21.87 -7.14 4.62
CA GLY A 167 22.80 -7.13 5.75
C GLY A 167 22.22 -7.74 7.02
N GLN A 168 20.92 -7.59 7.23
CA GLN A 168 20.21 -8.19 8.36
C GLN A 168 19.97 -9.69 8.23
N ILE A 169 20.17 -10.25 7.04
CA ILE A 169 19.80 -11.63 6.68
C ILE A 169 21.02 -12.53 6.63
N ILE A 170 22.15 -12.00 6.15
CA ILE A 170 23.41 -12.74 6.03
C ILE A 170 23.85 -13.26 7.38
N GLY A 171 24.18 -14.56 7.43
CA GLY A 171 24.57 -15.25 8.66
C GLY A 171 23.41 -15.85 9.45
N GLN A 172 22.16 -15.51 9.14
CA GLN A 172 21.00 -16.20 9.73
C GLN A 172 20.77 -17.56 9.07
N LYS A 173 19.97 -18.43 9.69
CA LYS A 173 19.58 -19.74 9.17
C LYS A 173 18.13 -19.73 8.72
N THR A 174 17.83 -20.54 7.71
CA THR A 174 16.46 -20.72 7.23
C THR A 174 15.65 -21.62 8.17
N THR A 175 14.39 -21.26 8.45
CA THR A 175 13.45 -22.09 9.23
C THR A 175 12.80 -23.20 8.40
N ARG A 176 12.79 -23.03 7.06
CA ARG A 176 12.23 -23.97 6.07
C ARG A 176 13.05 -23.98 4.80
N ALA A 177 12.75 -24.92 3.89
CA ALA A 177 13.30 -24.84 2.53
C ALA A 177 12.74 -23.62 1.80
N LEU A 178 13.61 -22.95 1.02
CA LEU A 178 13.29 -21.77 0.23
C LEU A 178 13.64 -22.02 -1.23
N LEU A 179 12.81 -21.54 -2.11
CA LEU A 179 12.99 -21.66 -3.57
C LEU A 179 13.61 -20.38 -4.17
N PRO A 180 14.25 -20.48 -5.32
CA PRO A 180 14.72 -19.29 -6.06
C PRO A 180 13.56 -18.36 -6.33
N ASP A 181 13.84 -17.05 -6.35
CA ASP A 181 12.90 -15.96 -6.57
C ASP A 181 11.85 -15.75 -5.44
N GLN A 182 11.92 -16.55 -4.40
CA GLN A 182 11.04 -16.40 -3.25
C GLN A 182 11.43 -15.17 -2.43
N VAL A 183 10.45 -14.30 -2.10
CA VAL A 183 10.66 -13.17 -1.18
C VAL A 183 10.93 -13.68 0.22
N LEU A 184 11.97 -13.13 0.84
CA LEU A 184 12.31 -13.43 2.23
C LEU A 184 11.42 -12.63 3.19
N ALA A 185 10.78 -13.35 4.09
CA ALA A 185 10.00 -12.81 5.20
C ALA A 185 10.68 -13.11 6.54
N PRO A 186 10.44 -12.32 7.60
CA PRO A 186 11.04 -12.55 8.92
C PRO A 186 10.83 -13.99 9.46
N LEU A 187 9.66 -14.55 9.21
CA LEU A 187 9.32 -15.92 9.65
C LEU A 187 10.16 -17.02 8.97
N HIS A 188 10.83 -16.72 7.86
CA HIS A 188 11.71 -17.65 7.15
C HIS A 188 13.09 -17.77 7.80
N LEU A 189 13.39 -16.92 8.78
CA LEU A 189 14.70 -16.75 9.37
C LEU A 189 14.72 -17.12 10.84
N GLN A 190 15.86 -17.62 11.27
CA GLN A 190 16.22 -17.76 12.68
C GLN A 190 17.69 -17.38 12.85
N GLN A 191 18.02 -16.83 14.00
CA GLN A 191 19.41 -16.49 14.29
C GLN A 191 20.27 -17.77 14.29
N ALA A 192 21.46 -17.66 13.71
CA ALA A 192 22.41 -18.77 13.75
C ALA A 192 22.94 -18.94 15.18
N GLU A 193 23.08 -20.19 15.59
CA GLU A 193 23.76 -20.53 16.83
C GLU A 193 25.23 -20.12 16.69
N VAL A 194 25.73 -19.39 17.68
CA VAL A 194 27.12 -18.91 17.75
C VAL A 194 27.88 -19.58 18.88
N VAL A 195 27.19 -20.38 19.65
CA VAL A 195 27.74 -21.27 20.68
C VAL A 195 27.17 -22.68 20.46
N SER A 196 28.02 -23.66 20.32
CA SER A 196 27.63 -25.07 20.18
C SER A 196 27.80 -25.81 21.50
N LYS A 197 27.02 -26.89 21.68
CA LYS A 197 27.22 -27.78 22.81
C LYS A 197 28.65 -28.34 22.81
N GLY A 198 29.34 -28.23 23.95
CA GLY A 198 30.74 -28.64 24.11
C GLY A 198 31.75 -27.51 23.93
N ASP A 199 31.30 -26.36 23.42
CA ASP A 199 32.19 -25.21 23.26
C ASP A 199 32.67 -24.66 24.58
N GLN A 200 33.98 -24.29 24.65
CA GLN A 200 34.49 -23.51 25.75
C GLN A 200 34.01 -22.06 25.59
N VAL A 201 33.43 -21.54 26.67
CA VAL A 201 32.86 -20.19 26.68
C VAL A 201 33.38 -19.40 27.89
N VAL A 202 33.42 -18.07 27.73
CA VAL A 202 33.70 -17.17 28.85
C VAL A 202 32.36 -16.77 29.49
N ILE A 203 32.17 -17.17 30.74
CA ILE A 203 31.01 -16.75 31.53
C ILE A 203 31.36 -15.38 32.13
N SER A 204 30.60 -14.35 31.80
CA SER A 204 30.69 -13.03 32.39
C SER A 204 29.51 -12.74 33.29
N ALA A 205 29.77 -12.19 34.46
CA ALA A 205 28.76 -11.69 35.38
C ALA A 205 29.14 -10.22 35.69
N ALA A 206 28.26 -9.30 35.35
CA ALA A 206 28.52 -7.87 35.56
C ALA A 206 27.44 -7.27 36.44
N SER A 207 27.81 -6.60 37.52
CA SER A 207 26.98 -5.67 38.28
C SER A 207 27.61 -4.29 38.21
N ALA A 208 26.97 -3.28 38.80
CA ALA A 208 27.43 -1.91 38.75
C ALA A 208 28.92 -1.68 39.18
N SER A 209 29.45 -2.59 40.01
CA SER A 209 30.80 -2.46 40.59
C SER A 209 31.70 -3.68 40.39
N ILE A 210 31.21 -4.79 39.89
CA ILE A 210 31.95 -6.07 39.81
C ILE A 210 31.76 -6.67 38.40
N ASN A 211 32.91 -6.97 37.77
CA ASN A 211 32.95 -7.71 36.50
C ASN A 211 33.79 -8.97 36.70
N VAL A 212 33.13 -10.15 36.71
CA VAL A 212 33.78 -11.44 36.90
C VAL A 212 33.73 -12.22 35.60
N ARG A 213 34.84 -12.84 35.22
CA ARG A 213 34.94 -13.76 34.08
C ARG A 213 35.45 -15.11 34.51
N MET A 214 34.80 -16.16 34.08
CA MET A 214 35.16 -17.54 34.43
C MET A 214 35.07 -18.44 33.19
N PRO A 215 35.94 -19.46 33.09
CA PRO A 215 35.81 -20.43 32.01
C PRO A 215 34.59 -21.31 32.22
N GLY A 216 33.89 -21.66 31.15
CA GLY A 216 32.75 -22.55 31.14
C GLY A 216 32.72 -23.44 29.92
N GLU A 217 31.86 -24.45 29.95
CA GLU A 217 31.52 -25.34 28.83
C GLU A 217 30.03 -25.23 28.54
N ALA A 218 29.67 -24.95 27.28
CA ALA A 218 28.27 -24.91 26.85
C ALA A 218 27.66 -26.35 26.84
N LEU A 219 26.52 -26.51 27.48
CA LEU A 219 25.80 -27.79 27.53
C LEU A 219 24.66 -27.87 26.50
N ALA A 220 24.42 -26.76 25.74
CA ALA A 220 23.45 -26.67 24.66
C ALA A 220 23.94 -25.68 23.62
N ASN A 221 23.39 -25.79 22.40
CA ASN A 221 23.58 -24.78 21.37
C ASN A 221 22.83 -23.48 21.76
N GLY A 222 23.29 -22.33 21.26
CA GLY A 222 22.62 -21.08 21.51
C GLY A 222 22.94 -20.00 20.48
N ALA A 223 21.90 -19.30 20.07
CA ALA A 223 21.98 -18.08 19.29
C ALA A 223 22.18 -16.85 20.19
N PRO A 224 22.65 -15.70 19.65
CA PRO A 224 22.75 -14.46 20.41
C PRO A 224 21.44 -14.09 21.10
N GLY A 225 21.49 -13.75 22.40
CA GLY A 225 20.30 -13.44 23.20
C GLY A 225 19.59 -14.67 23.81
N GLU A 226 19.88 -15.88 23.36
CA GLU A 226 19.28 -17.12 23.88
C GLU A 226 19.92 -17.51 25.21
N GLN A 227 19.12 -18.07 26.12
CA GLN A 227 19.56 -18.57 27.40
C GLN A 227 19.88 -20.06 27.30
N ILE A 228 21.14 -20.46 27.58
CA ILE A 228 21.63 -21.81 27.53
C ILE A 228 22.15 -22.26 28.90
N ARG A 229 22.25 -23.58 29.09
CA ARG A 229 22.95 -24.14 30.24
C ARG A 229 24.44 -24.19 29.99
N VAL A 230 25.22 -23.73 30.96
CA VAL A 230 26.68 -23.70 30.91
C VAL A 230 27.24 -24.29 32.21
N ARG A 231 28.24 -25.15 32.09
CA ARG A 231 28.97 -25.67 33.23
C ARG A 231 30.16 -24.73 33.50
N ASN A 232 30.21 -24.18 34.69
CA ASN A 232 31.42 -23.45 35.15
C ASN A 232 32.51 -24.45 35.43
N LEU A 233 33.66 -24.35 34.75
CA LEU A 233 34.76 -25.29 34.85
C LEU A 233 35.54 -25.14 36.16
N SER A 234 35.48 -23.97 36.82
CA SER A 234 36.17 -23.74 38.10
C SER A 234 35.40 -24.34 39.29
N SER A 235 34.04 -24.32 39.26
CA SER A 235 33.20 -24.78 40.39
C SER A 235 32.44 -26.05 40.09
N GLY A 236 32.42 -26.54 38.85
CA GLY A 236 31.61 -27.69 38.39
C GLY A 236 30.09 -27.41 38.32
N ARG A 237 29.62 -26.26 38.77
CA ARG A 237 28.19 -25.92 38.82
C ARG A 237 27.62 -25.63 37.45
N VAL A 238 26.39 -26.08 37.20
CA VAL A 238 25.63 -25.74 36.00
C VAL A 238 24.75 -24.54 36.27
N ILE A 239 24.89 -23.54 35.45
CA ILE A 239 24.18 -22.25 35.50
C ILE A 239 23.45 -21.98 34.17
N LYS A 240 22.46 -21.12 34.21
CA LYS A 240 21.83 -20.57 32.99
C LYS A 240 22.53 -19.26 32.66
N ALA A 241 22.94 -19.11 31.42
CA ALA A 241 23.60 -17.90 30.93
C ALA A 241 23.07 -17.54 29.55
N ARG A 242 23.01 -16.23 29.24
CA ARG A 242 22.56 -15.68 27.96
C ARG A 242 23.75 -15.54 27.01
N VAL A 243 23.63 -16.08 25.81
CA VAL A 243 24.64 -15.96 24.77
C VAL A 243 24.75 -14.48 24.35
N LYS A 244 25.93 -13.90 24.38
CA LYS A 244 26.22 -12.52 23.93
C LYS A 244 26.89 -12.48 22.57
N ALA A 245 27.88 -13.34 22.36
CA ALA A 245 28.66 -13.44 21.15
C ALA A 245 29.28 -14.85 21.06
N PRO A 246 29.94 -15.19 19.95
CA PRO A 246 30.69 -16.45 19.85
C PRO A 246 31.64 -16.64 21.04
N GLY A 247 31.52 -17.75 21.73
CA GLY A 247 32.32 -18.06 22.90
C GLY A 247 32.07 -17.20 24.14
N GLN A 248 31.05 -16.36 24.18
CA GLN A 248 30.76 -15.46 25.31
C GLN A 248 29.31 -15.61 25.80
N VAL A 249 29.16 -15.83 27.09
CA VAL A 249 27.85 -15.89 27.74
C VAL A 249 27.83 -15.00 28.98
N GLN A 250 26.67 -14.47 29.31
CA GLN A 250 26.46 -13.57 30.44
C GLN A 250 25.40 -14.16 31.38
N VAL A 251 25.65 -14.03 32.68
CA VAL A 251 24.70 -14.34 33.75
C VAL A 251 24.06 -13.02 34.20
N ASP A 252 22.74 -12.96 34.20
CA ASP A 252 21.99 -11.87 34.80
C ASP A 252 22.01 -12.06 36.32
N MET A 253 22.46 -11.06 37.07
CA MET A 253 22.52 -11.04 38.55
C MET A 253 21.33 -10.27 39.10
#